data_281a993d947e1a9a2fd5b91e8b94bac3
#
_entry.id   281a993d947e1a9a2fd5b91e8b94bac3
#
_cell.length_a   1.000
_cell.length_b   1.000
_cell.length_c   1.000
_cell.angle_alpha   90.00
_cell.angle_beta   90.00
_cell.angle_gamma   90.00
#
_symmetry.space_group_name_H-M   'P 1'
#
loop_
_entity.id
_entity.type
_entity.pdbx_description
1 polymer ?
#
loop_
_entity_poly.entity_id
_entity_poly.type
_entity_poly.pdbx_seq_one_letter_code
_entity_poly.pdbx_strand_id
1 'polypeptide(L)'
;MMDWESKPRYVISVAARMIGIEAHTLRYYERLGLVRPDRSSGNTRLYSEEDIDRLRYIKTLMSDCGVNLAGVEVALNLMQRMKEMQQQLEEMEREIGKAAGAEIEDMIEDIIEDAEWKEL
;
A
#
# COMPACT_ATOMS: atom_id res chain seq x y z
N MET A 1 12.18 -14.45 -12.21
CA MET A 1 11.78 -14.75 -10.84
C MET A 1 10.51 -13.97 -10.50
N MET A 2 9.56 -14.60 -9.88
CA MET A 2 8.28 -13.98 -9.57
C MET A 2 8.38 -13.13 -8.30
N ASP A 3 7.91 -11.89 -8.33
CA ASP A 3 7.94 -10.98 -7.19
C ASP A 3 7.16 -11.50 -5.98
N TRP A 4 6.12 -12.30 -6.22
CA TRP A 4 5.31 -12.87 -5.15
C TRP A 4 6.11 -13.80 -4.24
N GLU A 5 7.17 -14.43 -4.75
CA GLU A 5 8.01 -15.33 -3.96
C GLU A 5 8.85 -14.59 -2.92
N SER A 6 9.17 -13.32 -3.19
CA SER A 6 10.00 -12.51 -2.28
C SER A 6 9.18 -11.75 -1.24
N LYS A 7 7.85 -11.72 -1.35
CA LYS A 7 7.00 -11.01 -0.40
C LYS A 7 6.79 -11.83 0.86
N PRO A 8 7.09 -11.28 2.06
CA PRO A 8 6.88 -12.01 3.30
C PRO A 8 5.42 -12.35 3.53
N ARG A 9 5.19 -13.53 4.08
CA ARG A 9 3.87 -13.97 4.51
C ARG A 9 4.00 -14.66 5.86
N TYR A 10 3.01 -14.49 6.70
CA TYR A 10 3.07 -14.91 8.09
C TYR A 10 1.86 -15.78 8.43
N VAL A 11 2.12 -16.91 9.09
CA VAL A 11 1.03 -17.72 9.67
C VAL A 11 0.45 -17.01 10.88
N ILE A 12 -0.76 -17.40 11.28
CA ILE A 12 -1.51 -16.69 12.33
C ILE A 12 -0.76 -16.57 13.66
N SER A 13 -0.03 -17.58 14.07
CA SER A 13 0.73 -17.54 15.34
C SER A 13 1.82 -16.48 15.33
N VAL A 14 2.48 -16.31 14.18
CA VAL A 14 3.52 -15.29 13.98
C VAL A 14 2.89 -13.91 13.87
N ALA A 15 1.83 -13.78 13.07
CA ALA A 15 1.10 -12.52 12.91
C ALA A 15 0.59 -12.01 14.26
N ALA A 16 -0.02 -12.87 15.06
CA ALA A 16 -0.52 -12.55 16.40
C ALA A 16 0.61 -12.00 17.28
N ARG A 17 1.77 -12.65 17.25
CA ARG A 17 2.93 -12.23 18.02
C ARG A 17 3.46 -10.87 17.56
N MET A 18 3.52 -10.66 16.23
CA MET A 18 4.01 -9.40 15.68
C MET A 18 3.12 -8.22 16.07
N ILE A 19 1.81 -8.44 16.13
CA ILE A 19 0.84 -7.39 16.44
C ILE A 19 0.66 -7.24 17.96
N GLY A 20 0.90 -8.29 18.71
CA GLY A 20 0.70 -8.30 20.16
C GLY A 20 -0.73 -8.55 20.58
N ILE A 21 -1.45 -9.41 19.86
CA ILE A 21 -2.82 -9.83 20.19
C ILE A 21 -2.91 -11.36 20.12
N GLU A 22 -4.00 -11.89 20.64
CA GLU A 22 -4.25 -13.33 20.62
C GLU A 22 -4.72 -13.81 19.24
N ALA A 23 -4.38 -15.05 18.89
CA ALA A 23 -4.79 -15.63 17.62
C ALA A 23 -6.31 -15.65 17.45
N HIS A 24 -7.07 -15.91 18.53
CA HIS A 24 -8.52 -15.91 18.46
C HIS A 24 -9.09 -14.52 18.16
N THR A 25 -8.40 -13.46 18.56
CA THR A 25 -8.77 -12.08 18.22
C THR A 25 -8.59 -11.84 16.73
N LEU A 26 -7.51 -12.34 16.13
CA LEU A 26 -7.32 -12.27 14.67
C LEU A 26 -8.43 -12.98 13.92
N ARG A 27 -8.83 -14.16 14.37
CA ARG A 27 -9.95 -14.90 13.78
C ARG A 27 -11.26 -14.13 13.91
N TYR A 28 -11.45 -13.46 15.04
CA TYR A 28 -12.62 -12.61 15.26
C TYR A 28 -12.65 -11.44 14.27
N TYR A 29 -11.54 -10.76 14.08
CA TYR A 29 -11.45 -9.67 13.10
C TYR A 29 -11.72 -10.16 11.67
N GLU A 30 -11.25 -11.36 11.32
CA GLU A 30 -11.55 -11.97 10.03
C GLU A 30 -13.06 -12.22 9.88
N ARG A 31 -13.71 -12.74 10.92
CA ARG A 31 -15.17 -12.95 10.91
C ARG A 31 -15.96 -11.66 10.76
N LEU A 32 -15.44 -10.57 11.29
CA LEU A 32 -16.05 -9.25 11.13
C LEU A 32 -15.80 -8.64 9.73
N GLY A 33 -14.99 -9.29 8.91
CA GLY A 33 -14.65 -8.78 7.58
C GLY A 33 -13.62 -7.67 7.57
N LEU A 34 -12.92 -7.44 8.69
CA LEU A 34 -11.93 -6.37 8.80
C LEU A 34 -10.60 -6.71 8.14
N VAL A 35 -10.30 -8.00 7.99
CA VAL A 35 -9.09 -8.49 7.35
C VAL A 35 -9.41 -9.77 6.61
N ARG A 36 -8.74 -9.99 5.49
CA ARG A 36 -8.91 -11.20 4.65
C ARG A 36 -7.55 -11.77 4.31
N PRO A 37 -6.99 -12.63 5.17
CA PRO A 37 -5.73 -13.27 4.85
C PRO A 37 -5.90 -14.24 3.69
N ASP A 38 -4.84 -14.43 2.91
CA ASP A 38 -4.81 -15.47 1.90
C ASP A 38 -4.77 -16.85 2.56
N ARG A 39 -5.06 -17.88 1.78
CA ARG A 39 -4.96 -19.28 2.21
C ARG A 39 -3.93 -19.98 1.36
N SER A 40 -3.10 -20.79 2.00
CA SER A 40 -2.20 -21.71 1.29
C SER A 40 -2.99 -22.85 0.64
N SER A 41 -2.33 -23.68 -0.16
CA SER A 41 -2.94 -24.87 -0.74
C SER A 41 -3.46 -25.84 0.33
N GLY A 42 -2.86 -25.83 1.53
CA GLY A 42 -3.31 -26.61 2.69
C GLY A 42 -4.35 -25.88 3.54
N ASN A 43 -4.93 -24.79 3.04
CA ASN A 43 -5.94 -23.98 3.71
C ASN A 43 -5.45 -23.29 5.00
N THR A 44 -4.16 -23.03 5.09
CA THR A 44 -3.55 -22.27 6.18
C THR A 44 -3.64 -20.78 5.91
N ARG A 45 -4.03 -19.99 6.92
CA ARG A 45 -4.07 -18.53 6.81
C ARG A 45 -2.66 -17.97 6.64
N LEU A 46 -2.51 -17.07 5.65
CA LEU A 46 -1.25 -16.37 5.38
C LEU A 46 -1.51 -14.87 5.36
N TYR A 47 -0.88 -14.17 6.29
CA TYR A 47 -1.03 -12.73 6.45
C TYR A 47 0.12 -12.03 5.73
N SER A 48 -0.21 -11.09 4.85
CA SER A 48 0.77 -10.23 4.18
C SER A 48 1.22 -9.11 5.11
N GLU A 49 2.26 -8.38 4.72
CA GLU A 49 2.67 -7.19 5.46
C GLU A 49 1.58 -6.13 5.48
N GLU A 50 0.83 -5.99 4.41
CA GLU A 50 -0.33 -5.09 4.35
C GLU A 50 -1.40 -5.51 5.37
N ASP A 51 -1.65 -6.80 5.49
CA ASP A 51 -2.56 -7.34 6.50
C ASP A 51 -2.06 -7.01 7.91
N ILE A 52 -0.78 -7.17 8.16
CA ILE A 52 -0.17 -6.85 9.46
C ILE A 52 -0.35 -5.37 9.79
N ASP A 53 -0.08 -4.47 8.86
CA ASP A 53 -0.24 -3.03 9.06
C ASP A 53 -1.70 -2.67 9.34
N ARG A 54 -2.62 -3.27 8.58
CA ARG A 54 -4.06 -3.09 8.77
C ARG A 54 -4.49 -3.55 10.16
N LEU A 55 -4.00 -4.70 10.61
CA LEU A 55 -4.32 -5.25 11.92
C LEU A 55 -3.75 -4.42 13.06
N ARG A 56 -2.56 -3.87 12.91
CA ARG A 56 -1.99 -2.94 13.89
C ARG A 56 -2.86 -1.71 14.03
N TYR A 57 -3.36 -1.19 12.93
CA TYR A 57 -4.25 -0.05 12.91
C TYR A 57 -5.58 -0.36 13.61
N ILE A 58 -6.17 -1.52 13.31
CA ILE A 58 -7.39 -1.99 13.96
C ILE A 58 -7.19 -2.11 15.46
N LYS A 59 -6.08 -2.71 15.87
CA LYS A 59 -5.74 -2.84 17.30
C LYS A 59 -5.66 -1.47 17.97
N THR A 60 -4.98 -0.53 17.36
CA THR A 60 -4.84 0.84 17.90
C THR A 60 -6.21 1.49 18.08
N LEU A 61 -7.07 1.40 17.07
CA LEU A 61 -8.40 2.01 17.15
C LEU A 61 -9.27 1.36 18.20
N MET A 62 -9.34 0.03 18.23
CA MET A 62 -10.26 -0.69 19.11
C MET A 62 -9.73 -0.81 20.54
N SER A 63 -8.46 -1.15 20.70
CA SER A 63 -7.88 -1.42 22.01
C SER A 63 -7.37 -0.17 22.69
N ASP A 64 -6.65 0.67 21.98
CA ASP A 64 -6.00 1.86 22.56
C ASP A 64 -6.89 3.09 22.57
N CYS A 65 -7.71 3.28 21.53
CA CYS A 65 -8.57 4.44 21.39
C CYS A 65 -10.04 4.17 21.72
N GLY A 66 -10.42 2.92 21.95
CA GLY A 66 -11.78 2.57 22.29
C GLY A 66 -12.81 2.79 21.19
N VAL A 67 -12.38 2.78 19.93
CA VAL A 67 -13.28 2.98 18.79
C VAL A 67 -14.10 1.70 18.58
N ASN A 68 -15.39 1.82 18.36
CA ASN A 68 -16.25 0.69 18.11
C ASN A 68 -16.10 0.18 16.67
N LEU A 69 -16.72 -0.98 16.37
CA LEU A 69 -16.62 -1.61 15.06
C LEU A 69 -17.06 -0.67 13.93
N ALA A 70 -18.16 0.04 14.08
CA ALA A 70 -18.64 0.96 13.04
C ALA A 70 -17.62 2.07 12.76
N GLY A 71 -17.00 2.62 13.79
CA GLY A 71 -15.93 3.62 13.64
C GLY A 71 -14.69 3.05 12.97
N VAL A 72 -14.31 1.81 13.30
CA VAL A 72 -13.19 1.13 12.65
C VAL A 72 -13.46 0.95 11.17
N GLU A 73 -14.65 0.50 10.80
CA GLU A 73 -15.02 0.33 9.38
C GLU A 73 -14.94 1.63 8.61
N VAL A 74 -15.43 2.73 9.19
CA VAL A 74 -15.32 4.07 8.58
C VAL A 74 -13.85 4.47 8.41
N ALA A 75 -13.04 4.28 9.45
CA ALA A 75 -11.63 4.63 9.42
C ALA A 75 -10.87 3.84 8.35
N LEU A 76 -11.13 2.54 8.24
CA LEU A 76 -10.51 1.69 7.23
C LEU A 76 -10.90 2.10 5.81
N ASN A 77 -12.17 2.45 5.60
CA ASN A 77 -12.63 2.96 4.30
C ASN A 77 -11.96 4.28 3.95
N LEU A 78 -11.83 5.17 4.90
CA LEU A 78 -11.13 6.46 4.70
C LEU A 78 -9.66 6.26 4.38
N MET A 79 -8.99 5.34 5.08
CA MET A 79 -7.60 5.00 4.78
C MET A 79 -7.43 4.47 3.37
N GLN A 80 -8.34 3.61 2.93
CA GLN A 80 -8.30 3.07 1.57
C GLN A 80 -8.46 4.17 0.53
N ARG A 81 -9.39 5.11 0.76
CA ARG A 81 -9.58 6.25 -0.13
C ARG A 81 -8.36 7.17 -0.15
N MET A 82 -7.75 7.41 1.00
CA MET A 82 -6.52 8.20 1.09
C MET A 82 -5.39 7.55 0.29
N LYS A 83 -5.25 6.24 0.40
CA LYS A 83 -4.24 5.47 -0.33
C LYS A 83 -4.45 5.58 -1.84
N GLU A 84 -5.69 5.44 -2.30
CA GLU A 84 -6.04 5.57 -3.70
C GLU A 84 -5.76 6.97 -4.23
N MET A 85 -6.13 7.99 -3.46
CA MET A 85 -5.86 9.39 -3.82
C MET A 85 -4.37 9.67 -3.90
N GLN A 86 -3.58 9.14 -2.96
CA GLN A 86 -2.14 9.29 -2.97
C GLN A 86 -1.52 8.63 -4.20
N GLN A 87 -1.99 7.45 -4.58
CA GLN A 87 -1.54 6.76 -5.79
C GLN A 87 -1.85 7.57 -7.05
N GLN A 88 -3.05 8.18 -7.10
CA GLN A 88 -3.43 9.05 -8.21
C GLN A 88 -2.54 10.28 -8.29
N LEU A 89 -2.22 10.89 -7.15
CA LEU A 89 -1.31 12.05 -7.10
C LEU A 89 0.08 11.67 -7.60
N GLU A 90 0.62 10.56 -7.15
CA GLU A 90 1.94 10.08 -7.58
C GLU A 90 1.97 9.81 -9.10
N GLU A 91 0.89 9.24 -9.63
CA GLU A 91 0.75 8.97 -11.04
C GLU A 91 0.69 10.26 -11.85
N MET A 92 -0.11 11.24 -11.39
CA MET A 92 -0.20 12.56 -12.02
C MET A 92 1.14 13.30 -11.97
N GLU A 93 1.86 13.22 -10.86
CA GLU A 93 3.20 13.82 -10.73
C GLU A 93 4.18 13.19 -11.72
N ARG A 94 4.12 11.88 -11.91
CA ARG A 94 4.96 11.20 -12.90
C ARG A 94 4.65 11.66 -14.32
N GLU A 95 3.38 11.79 -14.65
CA GLU A 95 2.96 12.26 -15.98
C GLU A 95 3.38 13.69 -16.23
N ILE A 96 3.22 14.56 -15.24
CA ILE A 96 3.68 15.96 -15.33
C ILE A 96 5.20 16.00 -15.50
N GLY A 97 5.92 15.20 -14.73
CA GLY A 97 7.38 15.12 -14.82
C GLY A 97 7.85 14.64 -16.18
N LYS A 98 7.18 13.66 -16.77
CA LYS A 98 7.49 13.17 -18.11
C LYS A 98 7.22 14.23 -19.17
N ALA A 99 6.08 14.91 -19.11
CA ALA A 99 5.74 15.97 -20.05
C ALA A 99 6.73 17.13 -19.97
N ALA A 100 7.07 17.56 -18.76
CA ALA A 100 8.06 18.62 -18.56
C ALA A 100 9.45 18.20 -19.07
N GLY A 101 9.83 16.93 -18.82
CA GLY A 101 11.09 16.38 -19.32
C GLY A 101 11.16 16.37 -20.84
N ALA A 102 10.08 15.94 -21.49
CA ALA A 102 10.00 15.94 -22.96
C ALA A 102 10.11 17.35 -23.54
N GLU A 103 9.42 18.32 -22.94
CA GLU A 103 9.52 19.73 -23.38
C GLU A 103 10.93 20.28 -23.24
N ILE A 104 11.60 19.95 -22.14
CA ILE A 104 12.98 20.37 -21.90
C ILE A 104 13.92 19.72 -22.92
N GLU A 105 13.74 18.44 -23.23
CA GLU A 105 14.53 17.75 -24.25
C GLU A 105 14.37 18.41 -25.63
N ASP A 106 13.14 18.73 -26.02
CA ASP A 106 12.86 19.41 -27.28
C ASP A 106 13.55 20.80 -27.32
N MET A 107 13.47 21.52 -26.23
CA MET A 107 14.16 22.84 -26.13
C MET A 107 15.66 22.70 -26.25
N ILE A 108 16.24 21.68 -25.66
CA ILE A 108 17.69 21.42 -25.73
C ILE A 108 18.09 21.06 -27.16
N GLU A 109 17.32 20.23 -27.83
CA GLU A 109 17.58 19.88 -29.24
C GLU A 109 17.56 21.10 -30.13
N ASP A 110 16.57 22.00 -29.96
CA ASP A 110 16.49 23.28 -30.70
C ASP A 110 17.72 24.15 -30.46
N ILE A 111 18.19 24.23 -29.23
CA ILE A 111 19.37 24.98 -28.87
C ILE A 111 20.63 24.39 -29.54
N ILE A 112 20.74 23.06 -29.55
CA ILE A 112 21.87 22.36 -30.16
C ILE A 112 21.86 22.58 -31.67
N GLU A 113 20.73 22.49 -32.34
CA GLU A 113 20.60 22.76 -33.78
C GLU A 113 21.03 24.20 -34.10
N ASP A 114 20.60 25.18 -33.33
CA ASP A 114 20.99 26.56 -33.50
C ASP A 114 22.48 26.75 -33.31
N ALA A 115 23.08 26.05 -32.36
CA ALA A 115 24.52 26.12 -32.11
C ALA A 115 25.30 25.53 -33.28
N GLU A 116 24.88 24.41 -33.84
CA GLU A 116 25.50 23.80 -35.02
C GLU A 116 25.45 24.75 -36.23
N TRP A 117 24.33 25.45 -36.39
CA TRP A 117 24.14 26.44 -37.42
C TRP A 117 25.18 27.59 -37.32
N LYS A 118 25.48 28.02 -36.12
CA LYS A 118 26.42 29.11 -35.86
C LYS A 118 27.84 28.74 -36.09
N GLU A 119 28.20 27.50 -36.01
CA GLU A 119 29.54 27.00 -36.29
C GLU A 119 29.83 26.85 -37.78
N LEU A 120 28.82 26.81 -38.59
CA LEU A 120 28.93 26.72 -40.05
C LEU A 120 29.12 28.11 -40.68
#